data_cb2c1728d4f3928ad7a32d3548374276
#
_entry.id   cb2c1728d4f3928ad7a32d3548374276
#
_cell.length_a   1.000
_cell.length_b   1.000
_cell.length_c   1.000
_cell.angle_alpha   90.00
_cell.angle_beta   90.00
_cell.angle_gamma   90.00
#
_symmetry.space_group_name_H-M   'P 1'
#
loop_
_entity.id
_entity.type
_entity.pdbx_description
1 polymer ?
#
loop_
_entity_poly.entity_id
_entity_poly.type
_entity_poly.pdbx_seq_one_letter_code
_entity_poly.pdbx_strand_id
1 'polypeptide(L)'
;MRCILKQIYAHRPDLQISADFSREEKPLFRYRLEASKVGACSNPRTVCAVMQNPSYACVEIADRSVQILERVVFERAMAEFKGIERLIVVNQFAFIQTKDFVGTNDQIGERNDQAIN
;
A
#
# COMPACT_ATOMS: atom_id res chain seq x y z
N MET A 1 25.95 24.37 -0.03
CA MET A 1 24.64 23.79 -0.28
C MET A 1 24.41 22.61 0.66
N ARG A 2 23.26 22.56 1.24
CA ARG A 2 22.94 21.46 2.14
C ARG A 2 22.17 20.38 1.39
N CYS A 3 22.62 19.15 1.54
CA CYS A 3 21.93 18.00 0.99
C CYS A 3 20.80 17.58 1.95
N ILE A 4 19.56 17.63 1.49
CA ILE A 4 18.43 17.17 2.27
C ILE A 4 18.24 15.68 2.00
N LEU A 5 18.49 14.87 3.00
CA LEU A 5 18.26 13.44 2.91
C LEU A 5 16.78 13.19 3.14
N LYS A 6 16.08 12.78 2.09
CA LYS A 6 14.73 12.27 2.25
C LYS A 6 14.78 10.97 3.00
N GLN A 7 13.94 10.83 4.03
CA GLN A 7 13.77 9.56 4.70
C GLN A 7 13.16 8.56 3.72
N ILE A 8 13.83 7.44 3.53
CA ILE A 8 13.33 6.36 2.68
C ILE A 8 12.68 5.32 3.58
N TYR A 9 11.43 5.00 3.29
CA TYR A 9 10.68 3.96 4.00
C TYR A 9 10.77 2.68 3.17
N ALA A 10 11.44 1.68 3.69
CA ALA A 10 11.62 0.41 3.01
C ALA A 10 10.48 -0.55 3.36
N HIS A 11 10.11 -1.39 2.40
CA HIS A 11 9.31 -2.58 2.71
C HIS A 11 10.13 -3.56 3.53
N ARG A 12 9.45 -4.41 4.32
CA ARG A 12 10.14 -5.47 5.03
C ARG A 12 10.77 -6.44 4.02
N PRO A 13 12.02 -6.89 4.24
CA PRO A 13 12.70 -7.74 3.27
C PRO A 13 12.09 -9.14 3.14
N ASP A 14 11.28 -9.57 4.11
CA ASP A 14 10.60 -10.87 4.08
C ASP A 14 9.26 -10.82 3.32
N LEU A 15 8.94 -9.69 2.69
CA LEU A 15 7.69 -9.50 1.96
C LEU A 15 7.93 -9.41 0.45
N GLN A 16 7.01 -9.99 -0.28
CA GLN A 16 6.91 -9.84 -1.72
C GLN A 16 5.81 -8.81 -2.01
N ILE A 17 6.15 -7.76 -2.75
CA ILE A 17 5.27 -6.62 -2.98
C ILE A 17 4.78 -6.62 -4.42
N SER A 18 3.49 -6.37 -4.61
CA SER A 18 2.90 -6.08 -5.91
C SER A 18 2.04 -4.83 -5.81
N ALA A 19 1.89 -4.11 -6.91
CA ALA A 19 1.09 -2.90 -6.93
C ALA A 19 0.41 -2.75 -8.29
N ASP A 20 -0.82 -2.25 -8.28
CA ASP A 20 -1.61 -1.98 -9.47
C ASP A 20 -1.80 -0.48 -9.61
N PHE A 21 -1.22 0.07 -10.66
CA PHE A 21 -1.26 1.50 -10.98
C PHE A 21 -2.04 1.76 -12.25
N SER A 22 -2.46 3.02 -12.44
CA SER A 22 -2.96 3.49 -13.72
C SER A 22 -1.85 3.45 -14.78
N ARG A 23 -2.27 3.48 -16.07
CA ARG A 23 -1.37 3.15 -17.19
C ARG A 23 -0.56 4.31 -17.75
N GLU A 24 -0.71 5.51 -17.20
CA GLU A 24 0.11 6.65 -17.62
C GLU A 24 1.59 6.36 -17.38
N GLU A 25 2.47 6.95 -18.15
CA GLU A 25 3.91 6.82 -17.98
C GLU A 25 4.33 7.18 -16.55
N LYS A 26 3.76 8.28 -16.02
CA LYS A 26 3.84 8.62 -14.61
C LYS A 26 2.46 8.38 -14.00
N PRO A 27 2.24 7.26 -13.30
CA PRO A 27 0.91 6.89 -12.82
C PRO A 27 0.30 7.95 -11.92
N LEU A 28 -0.97 8.25 -12.14
CA LEU A 28 -1.75 9.18 -11.32
C LEU A 28 -2.55 8.45 -10.23
N PHE A 29 -2.82 7.16 -10.41
CA PHE A 29 -3.63 6.37 -9.49
C PHE A 29 -2.91 5.10 -9.10
N ARG A 30 -3.00 4.75 -7.81
CA ARG A 30 -2.63 3.43 -7.31
C ARG A 30 -3.89 2.75 -6.80
N TYR A 31 -4.30 1.68 -7.44
CA TYR A 31 -5.54 0.99 -7.11
C TYR A 31 -5.37 0.00 -5.97
N ARG A 32 -4.23 -0.67 -5.90
CA ARG A 32 -4.01 -1.73 -4.96
C ARG A 32 -2.53 -1.94 -4.70
N LEU A 33 -2.18 -2.23 -3.46
CA LEU A 33 -0.83 -2.68 -3.09
C LEU A 33 -0.99 -3.93 -2.24
N GLU A 34 -0.22 -4.96 -2.54
CA GLU A 34 -0.21 -6.20 -1.79
C GLU A 34 1.18 -6.51 -1.26
N ALA A 35 1.23 -6.95 -0.01
CA ALA A 35 2.44 -7.42 0.64
C ALA A 35 2.19 -8.83 1.18
N SER A 36 2.90 -9.81 0.65
CA SER A 36 2.77 -11.21 1.06
C SER A 36 4.09 -11.71 1.61
N LYS A 37 4.04 -12.53 2.66
CA LYS A 37 5.25 -13.18 3.15
C LYS A 37 5.83 -14.09 2.07
N VAL A 38 7.13 -14.05 1.87
CA VAL A 38 7.82 -14.96 0.97
C VAL A 38 7.58 -16.39 1.45
N GLY A 39 7.15 -17.25 0.52
CA GLY A 39 6.81 -18.63 0.87
C GLY A 39 5.41 -18.83 1.43
N ALA A 40 4.55 -17.80 1.37
CA ALA A 40 3.15 -17.94 1.78
C ALA A 40 2.44 -19.01 0.95
N CYS A 41 1.44 -19.66 1.55
CA CYS A 41 0.65 -20.66 0.84
C CYS A 41 -0.20 -20.02 -0.26
N SER A 42 -0.79 -20.86 -1.14
CA SER A 42 -1.59 -20.38 -2.27
C SER A 42 -2.86 -19.63 -1.85
N ASN A 43 -3.35 -19.87 -0.63
CA ASN A 43 -4.53 -19.22 -0.10
C ASN A 43 -4.22 -18.69 1.31
N PRO A 44 -3.37 -17.65 1.42
CA PRO A 44 -2.94 -17.15 2.72
C PRO A 44 -4.05 -16.41 3.44
N ARG A 45 -4.00 -16.46 4.77
CA ARG A 45 -4.84 -15.57 5.57
C ARG A 45 -4.47 -14.12 5.26
N THR A 46 -5.48 -13.33 4.96
CA THR A 46 -5.30 -11.98 4.41
C THR A 46 -6.03 -10.97 5.27
N VAL A 47 -5.38 -9.82 5.49
CA VAL A 47 -6.02 -8.63 6.04
C VAL A 47 -6.04 -7.54 4.95
N CYS A 48 -7.13 -6.80 4.90
CA CYS A 48 -7.27 -5.68 3.97
C CYS A 48 -7.35 -4.38 4.77
N ALA A 49 -6.49 -3.43 4.42
CA ALA A 49 -6.52 -2.08 4.97
C ALA A 49 -7.13 -1.13 3.94
N VAL A 50 -8.14 -0.39 4.35
CA VAL A 50 -8.76 0.64 3.50
C VAL A 50 -8.29 2.00 3.99
N MET A 51 -7.52 2.69 3.14
CA MET A 51 -6.96 4.00 3.45
C MET A 51 -7.75 5.09 2.73
N GLN A 52 -7.45 6.36 3.01
CA GLN A 52 -8.09 7.47 2.33
C GLN A 52 -7.61 7.58 0.88
N ASN A 53 -6.31 7.72 0.69
CA ASN A 53 -5.70 7.84 -0.64
C ASN A 53 -4.24 7.41 -0.58
N PRO A 54 -3.65 6.98 -1.71
CA PRO A 54 -2.26 6.58 -1.73
C PRO A 54 -1.31 7.77 -1.77
N SER A 55 -0.11 7.58 -1.22
CA SER A 55 1.02 8.47 -1.40
C SER A 55 1.99 7.82 -2.42
N TYR A 56 3.29 7.77 -2.12
CA TYR A 56 4.28 7.34 -3.11
C TYR A 56 4.70 5.87 -3.01
N ALA A 57 4.12 5.09 -2.12
CA ALA A 57 4.52 3.67 -1.99
C ALA A 57 4.29 2.90 -3.29
N CYS A 58 5.26 2.08 -3.65
CA CYS A 58 5.26 1.25 -4.84
C CYS A 58 5.94 -0.09 -4.52
N VAL A 59 6.29 -0.85 -5.55
CA VAL A 59 6.95 -2.15 -5.36
C VAL A 59 8.32 -1.99 -4.68
N GLU A 60 9.07 -0.96 -5.05
CA GLU A 60 10.45 -0.75 -4.61
C GLU A 60 10.56 -0.12 -3.22
N ILE A 61 9.63 0.77 -2.88
CA ILE A 61 9.68 1.47 -1.59
C ILE A 61 8.29 1.55 -0.97
N ALA A 62 8.26 1.60 0.37
CA ALA A 62 7.06 1.92 1.13
C ALA A 62 6.93 3.43 1.29
N ASP A 63 5.80 3.89 1.77
CA ASP A 63 5.68 5.18 2.42
C ASP A 63 5.49 4.94 3.92
N ARG A 64 5.34 6.01 4.68
CA ARG A 64 5.22 5.90 6.14
C ARG A 64 4.00 5.06 6.55
N SER A 65 2.86 5.29 5.92
CA SER A 65 1.62 4.58 6.26
C SER A 65 1.73 3.10 5.94
N VAL A 66 2.26 2.75 4.78
CA VAL A 66 2.44 1.35 4.39
C VAL A 66 3.44 0.66 5.32
N GLN A 67 4.53 1.34 5.68
CA GLN A 67 5.50 0.77 6.62
C GLN A 67 4.88 0.49 7.99
N ILE A 68 4.05 1.40 8.49
CA ILE A 68 3.34 1.20 9.76
C ILE A 68 2.41 0.00 9.64
N LEU A 69 1.66 -0.13 8.55
CA LEU A 69 0.77 -1.28 8.33
C LEU A 69 1.54 -2.59 8.31
N GLU A 70 2.67 -2.64 7.62
CA GLU A 70 3.51 -3.84 7.58
C GLU A 70 4.01 -4.23 8.98
N ARG A 71 4.42 -3.25 9.76
CA ARG A 71 4.87 -3.51 11.13
C ARG A 71 3.75 -4.01 12.03
N VAL A 72 2.58 -3.40 11.94
CA VAL A 72 1.43 -3.81 12.76
C VAL A 72 1.00 -5.23 12.41
N VAL A 73 0.92 -5.56 11.14
CA VAL A 73 0.43 -6.86 10.69
C VAL A 73 1.46 -7.97 10.89
N PHE A 74 2.73 -7.70 10.54
CA PHE A 74 3.73 -8.77 10.45
C PHE A 74 4.77 -8.77 11.57
N GLU A 75 4.93 -7.68 12.30
CA GLU A 75 6.02 -7.56 13.27
C GLU A 75 5.54 -7.55 14.72
N ARG A 76 4.45 -6.85 15.02
CA ARG A 76 4.05 -6.58 16.41
C ARG A 76 3.41 -7.77 17.14
N ALA A 77 3.22 -8.88 16.48
CA ALA A 77 2.68 -10.11 17.07
C ALA A 77 1.34 -9.91 17.81
N MET A 78 0.50 -9.01 17.30
CA MET A 78 -0.84 -8.79 17.88
C MET A 78 -1.73 -9.98 17.60
N ALA A 79 -2.56 -10.35 18.58
CA ALA A 79 -3.42 -11.53 18.49
C ALA A 79 -4.36 -11.48 17.26
N GLU A 80 -4.86 -10.28 16.93
CA GLU A 80 -5.78 -10.07 15.80
C GLU A 80 -5.14 -10.42 14.45
N PHE A 81 -3.81 -10.32 14.36
CA PHE A 81 -3.08 -10.55 13.11
C PHE A 81 -2.27 -11.84 13.12
N LYS A 82 -2.50 -12.70 14.09
CA LYS A 82 -1.79 -13.97 14.17
C LYS A 82 -2.08 -14.83 12.95
N GLY A 83 -1.04 -15.30 12.29
CA GLY A 83 -1.16 -16.18 11.13
C GLY A 83 -1.50 -15.45 9.82
N ILE A 84 -1.55 -14.11 9.82
CA ILE A 84 -1.73 -13.34 8.60
C ILE A 84 -0.44 -13.39 7.78
N GLU A 85 -0.58 -13.76 6.50
CA GLU A 85 0.54 -13.86 5.58
C GLU A 85 0.45 -12.88 4.41
N ARG A 86 -0.69 -12.19 4.25
CA ARG A 86 -0.89 -11.21 3.18
C ARG A 86 -1.62 -9.99 3.70
N LEU A 87 -1.10 -8.82 3.33
CA LEU A 87 -1.74 -7.52 3.56
C LEU A 87 -2.11 -6.92 2.21
N ILE A 88 -3.36 -6.54 2.06
CA ILE A 88 -3.85 -5.82 0.88
C ILE A 88 -4.19 -4.40 1.32
N VAL A 89 -3.67 -3.41 0.60
CA VAL A 89 -3.97 -2.00 0.85
C VAL A 89 -4.76 -1.47 -0.34
N VAL A 90 -5.96 -1.00 -0.06
CA VAL A 90 -6.83 -0.31 -1.01
C VAL A 90 -7.18 1.06 -0.46
N ASN A 91 -7.79 1.91 -1.27
CA ASN A 91 -8.06 3.29 -0.89
C ASN A 91 -9.47 3.69 -1.28
N GLN A 92 -10.07 4.57 -0.49
CA GLN A 92 -11.34 5.19 -0.85
C GLN A 92 -11.20 5.99 -2.15
N PHE A 93 -10.09 6.70 -2.30
CA PHE A 93 -9.72 7.43 -3.51
C PHE A 93 -8.37 6.92 -3.98
N ALA A 94 -8.25 6.55 -5.25
CA ALA A 94 -7.02 5.96 -5.76
C ALA A 94 -5.98 6.99 -6.21
N PHE A 95 -6.34 8.27 -6.27
CA PHE A 95 -5.45 9.34 -6.71
C PHE A 95 -4.24 9.51 -5.80
N ILE A 96 -3.04 9.45 -6.38
CA ILE A 96 -1.78 9.55 -5.63
C ILE A 96 -1.53 11.01 -5.28
N GLN A 97 -1.55 11.31 -3.98
CA GLN A 97 -1.27 12.67 -3.49
C GLN A 97 -0.79 12.60 -2.05
N THR A 98 0.30 13.29 -1.75
CA THR A 98 0.94 13.22 -0.43
C THR A 98 0.39 14.26 0.54
N LYS A 99 0.03 15.44 0.04
CA LYS A 99 -0.42 16.57 0.89
C LYS A 99 -1.69 17.20 0.34
N ASP A 100 -2.47 17.79 1.22
CA ASP A 100 -3.62 18.64 0.90
C ASP A 100 -4.70 17.91 0.08
N PHE A 101 -4.88 16.63 0.35
CA PHE A 101 -5.87 15.82 -0.34
C PHE A 101 -7.29 16.25 0.06
N VAL A 102 -8.15 16.49 -0.94
CA VAL A 102 -9.52 16.93 -0.72
C VAL A 102 -10.54 15.82 -0.90
N GLY A 103 -10.34 14.93 -1.87
CA GLY A 103 -11.24 13.81 -2.13
C GLY A 103 -12.42 14.19 -3.04
N THR A 104 -12.13 14.53 -4.28
CA THR A 104 -13.16 14.82 -5.29
C THR A 104 -13.49 13.56 -6.10
N ASN A 105 -14.64 13.56 -6.79
CA ASN A 105 -15.09 12.36 -7.53
C ASN A 105 -14.11 11.92 -8.60
N ASP A 106 -13.42 12.85 -9.25
CA ASP A 106 -12.40 12.52 -10.26
C ASP A 106 -11.15 11.87 -9.68
N GLN A 107 -10.98 11.89 -8.36
CA GLN A 107 -9.86 11.27 -7.65
C GLN A 107 -10.15 9.83 -7.21
N ILE A 108 -11.35 9.33 -7.39
CA ILE A 108 -11.68 7.94 -7.05
C ILE A 108 -10.88 6.97 -7.92
N GLY A 109 -10.82 7.24 -9.22
CA GLY A 109 -10.14 6.37 -10.16
C GLY A 109 -11.09 5.40 -10.85
N GLU A 110 -10.90 5.24 -12.16
CA GLU A 110 -11.81 4.48 -13.02
C GLU A 110 -11.99 3.03 -12.57
N ARG A 111 -10.91 2.38 -12.08
CA ARG A 111 -10.95 0.97 -11.70
C ARG A 111 -10.99 0.75 -10.18
N ASN A 112 -11.21 1.82 -9.40
CA ASN A 112 -11.07 1.70 -7.95
C ASN A 112 -12.13 0.79 -7.32
N ASP A 113 -13.36 0.82 -7.79
CA ASP A 113 -14.41 -0.04 -7.25
C ASP A 113 -14.08 -1.52 -7.45
N GLN A 114 -13.49 -1.88 -8.58
CA GLN A 114 -13.04 -3.24 -8.85
C GLN A 114 -11.90 -3.66 -7.91
N ALA A 115 -11.00 -2.75 -7.60
CA ALA A 115 -9.87 -3.03 -6.72
C ALA A 115 -10.32 -3.29 -5.27
N ILE A 116 -11.36 -2.60 -4.81
CA ILE A 116 -11.90 -2.76 -3.46
C ILE A 116 -12.70 -4.07 -3.34
N ASN A 117 -13.44 -4.41 -4.37
CA ASN A 117 -14.22 -5.65 -4.40
C ASN A 117 -13.31 -6.86 -4.69
#